data_2884f440192281c5bb99fbae3a654aa6
#
_entry.id   2884f440192281c5bb99fbae3a654aa6
#
_cell.length_a   1.000
_cell.length_b   1.000
_cell.length_c   1.000
_cell.angle_alpha   90.00
_cell.angle_beta   90.00
_cell.angle_gamma   90.00
#
_symmetry.space_group_name_H-M   'P 1'
#
loop_
_entity.id
_entity.type
_entity.pdbx_description
1 polymer ?
#
loop_
_entity_poly.entity_id
_entity_poly.type
_entity_poly.pdbx_seq_one_letter_code
_entity_poly.pdbx_strand_id
1 'polypeptide(L)'
;MPKIAYLYLLVVVLSMPSSLLAQETGNARGLIGESPYEVVSGWLKPFQEDGYAFGGNSAIWAETPDRILINQRGETILPYPVPEDFPGFAGALGINVLREANRRTWQNCLFEVNAEGETIKVWDHLDHLCEGADGPGPERIRVNPYDPERKLWVVNQTHHEIHVISNDGSELLATFGERGVPGNDATHYGSPQDVAFMPDGRILIADGLLNNRVVVYDSEMNYLGEFGSEGDGPGQFKTIHSLAVGPGGRVFVTDRSGTNGVNLFRATDDPAVFEFERSIGAPLTLPLDIIVNENDFWITDLGPLRFINFDFFGNIKYTWLVPRELPDGYLEVHSFTVDPDGNLYGGDNQYGRTQKFIPKPDADPELLIEPPWVGQ
;
A
#
# COMPACT_ATOMS: atom_id res chain seq x y z
N MET A 1 -39.26 10.79 71.76
CA MET A 1 -39.38 10.14 70.43
C MET A 1 -39.08 11.21 69.41
N PRO A 2 -37.93 11.20 68.75
CA PRO A 2 -37.65 12.19 67.70
C PRO A 2 -38.20 11.73 66.34
N LYS A 3 -38.84 12.65 65.65
CA LYS A 3 -39.37 12.45 64.29
C LYS A 3 -38.22 12.56 63.27
N ILE A 4 -38.03 11.49 62.51
CA ILE A 4 -37.09 11.45 61.39
C ILE A 4 -37.81 12.06 60.17
N ALA A 5 -37.23 13.16 59.65
CA ALA A 5 -37.67 13.80 58.43
C ALA A 5 -36.86 13.18 57.26
N TYR A 6 -37.59 12.55 56.32
CA TYR A 6 -36.98 12.07 55.06
C TYR A 6 -36.88 13.22 54.08
N LEU A 7 -35.63 13.51 53.69
CA LEU A 7 -35.32 14.46 52.63
C LEU A 7 -35.34 13.70 51.27
N TYR A 8 -36.33 13.97 50.45
CA TYR A 8 -36.36 13.45 49.06
C TYR A 8 -35.43 14.29 48.20
N LEU A 9 -34.33 13.66 47.74
CA LEU A 9 -33.44 14.22 46.75
C LEU A 9 -34.06 14.04 45.36
N LEU A 10 -34.53 15.12 44.77
CA LEU A 10 -35.06 15.13 43.38
C LEU A 10 -33.86 15.12 42.43
N VAL A 11 -33.58 13.94 41.84
CA VAL A 11 -32.63 13.80 40.75
C VAL A 11 -33.27 14.30 39.47
N VAL A 12 -32.94 15.50 39.02
CA VAL A 12 -33.31 16.00 37.70
C VAL A 12 -32.36 15.37 36.69
N VAL A 13 -32.81 14.35 35.97
CA VAL A 13 -32.14 13.81 34.82
C VAL A 13 -32.39 14.77 33.66
N LEU A 14 -31.41 15.62 33.37
CA LEU A 14 -31.38 16.40 32.14
C LEU A 14 -31.12 15.44 30.98
N SER A 15 -32.15 15.09 30.25
CA SER A 15 -32.04 14.39 28.97
C SER A 15 -31.43 15.36 27.95
N MET A 16 -30.16 15.21 27.64
CA MET A 16 -29.58 15.88 26.48
C MET A 16 -30.23 15.32 25.19
N PRO A 17 -30.55 16.17 24.22
CA PRO A 17 -31.13 15.71 22.98
C PRO A 17 -30.12 14.84 22.21
N SER A 18 -30.58 13.68 21.73
CA SER A 18 -29.78 12.69 21.00
C SER A 18 -29.06 13.24 19.74
N SER A 19 -29.46 14.41 19.29
CA SER A 19 -28.83 15.12 18.17
C SER A 19 -27.41 15.67 18.50
N LEU A 20 -27.11 15.97 19.77
CA LEU A 20 -25.76 16.43 20.15
C LEU A 20 -24.74 15.30 20.22
N LEU A 21 -25.18 14.09 20.63
CA LEU A 21 -24.33 12.90 20.64
C LEU A 21 -24.00 12.37 19.23
N ALA A 22 -24.93 12.56 18.27
CA ALA A 22 -24.71 12.19 16.89
C ALA A 22 -23.72 13.14 16.16
N GLN A 23 -23.69 14.39 16.56
CA GLN A 23 -22.81 15.41 15.94
C GLN A 23 -21.34 15.27 16.42
N GLU A 24 -21.10 14.89 17.66
CA GLU A 24 -19.74 14.62 18.15
C GLU A 24 -19.13 13.31 17.59
N THR A 25 -19.96 12.29 17.38
CA THR A 25 -19.48 11.02 16.78
C THR A 25 -19.24 11.14 15.27
N GLY A 26 -19.92 12.07 14.58
CA GLY A 26 -19.69 12.36 13.15
C GLY A 26 -18.32 12.99 12.89
N ASN A 27 -17.90 13.92 13.71
CA ASN A 27 -16.61 14.63 13.53
C ASN A 27 -15.39 13.76 13.87
N ALA A 28 -15.52 12.72 14.70
CA ALA A 28 -14.41 11.85 15.07
C ALA A 28 -14.04 10.83 13.99
N ARG A 29 -14.89 10.63 12.97
CA ARG A 29 -14.69 9.66 11.87
C ARG A 29 -14.37 10.30 10.53
N GLY A 30 -14.33 11.62 10.44
CA GLY A 30 -14.21 12.35 9.20
C GLY A 30 -15.45 12.25 8.31
N LEU A 31 -15.40 12.89 7.15
CA LEU A 31 -16.47 12.84 6.16
C LEU A 31 -16.40 11.51 5.40
N ILE A 32 -17.40 10.65 5.58
CA ILE A 32 -17.56 9.43 4.80
C ILE A 32 -18.55 9.76 3.67
N GLY A 33 -18.09 9.60 2.44
CA GLY A 33 -18.87 9.90 1.25
C GLY A 33 -18.82 8.80 0.21
N GLU A 34 -19.38 9.10 -0.94
CA GLU A 34 -19.31 8.23 -2.11
C GLU A 34 -17.91 8.28 -2.72
N SER A 35 -17.49 7.19 -3.38
CA SER A 35 -16.25 7.22 -4.17
C SER A 35 -16.34 8.31 -5.24
N PRO A 36 -15.33 9.18 -5.37
CA PRO A 36 -15.25 10.14 -6.48
C PRO A 36 -14.85 9.48 -7.80
N TYR A 37 -14.63 8.17 -7.78
CA TYR A 37 -14.23 7.38 -8.93
C TYR A 37 -15.32 6.41 -9.36
N GLU A 38 -15.28 6.04 -10.62
CA GLU A 38 -16.06 4.97 -11.24
C GLU A 38 -15.12 3.83 -11.64
N VAL A 39 -15.48 2.58 -11.29
CA VAL A 39 -14.67 1.41 -11.64
C VAL A 39 -14.84 1.05 -13.12
N VAL A 40 -13.73 0.75 -13.78
CA VAL A 40 -13.73 0.18 -15.13
C VAL A 40 -13.79 -1.34 -15.00
N SER A 41 -15.00 -1.88 -15.02
CA SER A 41 -15.24 -3.31 -14.82
C SER A 41 -14.48 -4.16 -15.83
N GLY A 42 -13.79 -5.21 -15.36
CA GLY A 42 -13.01 -6.10 -16.19
C GLY A 42 -11.86 -5.44 -16.95
N TRP A 43 -11.30 -4.36 -16.41
CA TRP A 43 -10.20 -3.62 -17.05
C TRP A 43 -8.98 -4.49 -17.31
N LEU A 44 -8.44 -5.14 -16.29
CA LEU A 44 -7.28 -6.01 -16.45
C LEU A 44 -7.70 -7.26 -17.26
N LYS A 45 -7.11 -7.42 -18.46
CA LYS A 45 -7.42 -8.54 -19.33
C LYS A 45 -6.52 -9.73 -19.02
N PRO A 46 -7.10 -10.92 -18.80
CA PRO A 46 -6.31 -12.13 -18.65
C PRO A 46 -5.46 -12.39 -19.88
N PHE A 47 -4.20 -12.78 -19.67
CA PHE A 47 -3.27 -13.19 -20.75
C PHE A 47 -2.70 -14.58 -20.51
N GLN A 48 -3.03 -15.19 -19.37
CA GLN A 48 -2.57 -16.50 -18.98
C GLN A 48 -3.08 -17.57 -19.95
N GLU A 49 -2.32 -18.67 -20.05
CA GLU A 49 -2.75 -19.87 -20.77
C GLU A 49 -3.97 -20.53 -20.09
N ASP A 50 -4.68 -21.37 -20.83
CA ASP A 50 -5.81 -22.13 -20.31
C ASP A 50 -5.43 -22.92 -19.06
N GLY A 51 -6.22 -22.79 -18.00
CA GLY A 51 -5.97 -23.44 -16.73
C GLY A 51 -5.17 -22.59 -15.73
N TYR A 52 -4.80 -21.38 -16.09
CA TYR A 52 -4.11 -20.42 -15.21
C TYR A 52 -4.88 -19.12 -15.06
N ALA A 53 -4.61 -18.41 -14.00
CA ALA A 53 -5.09 -17.05 -13.74
C ALA A 53 -4.02 -16.25 -13.02
N PHE A 54 -4.24 -14.93 -12.90
CA PHE A 54 -3.38 -14.07 -12.10
C PHE A 54 -3.23 -14.62 -10.67
N GLY A 55 -2.02 -14.60 -10.17
CA GLY A 55 -1.74 -14.71 -8.74
C GLY A 55 -2.06 -13.42 -8.01
N GLY A 56 -1.68 -13.31 -6.74
CA GLY A 56 -1.91 -12.09 -5.97
C GLY A 56 -1.19 -10.89 -6.59
N ASN A 57 -1.92 -9.85 -6.99
CA ASN A 57 -1.33 -8.63 -7.53
C ASN A 57 -0.91 -7.72 -6.37
N SER A 58 0.36 -7.82 -5.96
CA SER A 58 0.86 -7.17 -4.75
C SER A 58 1.24 -5.71 -4.96
N ALA A 59 1.73 -5.36 -6.14
CA ALA A 59 2.14 -4.00 -6.44
C ALA A 59 1.74 -3.55 -7.84
N ILE A 60 1.56 -2.24 -7.95
CA ILE A 60 1.21 -1.58 -9.20
C ILE A 60 1.90 -0.21 -9.25
N TRP A 61 2.38 0.15 -10.43
CA TRP A 61 2.93 1.47 -10.72
C TRP A 61 2.44 1.96 -12.07
N ALA A 62 1.68 3.04 -12.08
CA ALA A 62 1.24 3.70 -13.30
C ALA A 62 2.25 4.79 -13.68
N GLU A 63 3.07 4.55 -14.67
CA GLU A 63 4.03 5.54 -15.14
C GLU A 63 3.39 6.53 -16.11
N THR A 64 2.55 6.03 -16.99
CA THR A 64 1.67 6.79 -17.88
C THR A 64 0.33 6.08 -17.99
N PRO A 65 -0.72 6.71 -18.53
CA PRO A 65 -2.00 6.02 -18.79
C PRO A 65 -1.87 4.77 -19.69
N ASP A 66 -0.85 4.74 -20.56
CA ASP A 66 -0.59 3.63 -21.50
C ASP A 66 0.54 2.69 -21.04
N ARG A 67 1.07 2.90 -19.84
CA ARG A 67 2.12 2.06 -19.27
C ARG A 67 1.94 1.88 -17.78
N ILE A 68 1.31 0.78 -17.42
CA ILE A 68 1.07 0.37 -16.05
C ILE A 68 1.84 -0.92 -15.78
N LEU A 69 2.75 -0.87 -14.82
CA LEU A 69 3.55 -1.99 -14.35
C LEU A 69 2.81 -2.72 -13.24
N ILE A 70 2.73 -4.03 -13.34
CA ILE A 70 2.07 -4.87 -12.35
C ILE A 70 3.04 -5.97 -11.90
N ASN A 71 3.09 -6.15 -10.58
CA ASN A 71 3.80 -7.24 -9.95
C ASN A 71 2.77 -8.22 -9.38
N GLN A 72 2.83 -9.46 -9.83
CA GLN A 72 2.01 -10.53 -9.27
C GLN A 72 2.87 -11.59 -8.57
N ARG A 73 2.26 -12.31 -7.66
CA ARG A 73 2.87 -13.41 -6.91
C ARG A 73 2.79 -14.72 -7.72
N GLY A 74 3.35 -14.68 -8.93
CA GLY A 74 3.25 -15.75 -9.93
C GLY A 74 1.84 -15.96 -10.45
N GLU A 75 1.61 -17.03 -11.19
CA GLU A 75 0.30 -17.43 -11.66
C GLU A 75 -0.30 -18.53 -10.77
N THR A 76 -1.62 -18.63 -10.81
CA THR A 76 -2.38 -19.61 -10.04
C THR A 76 -2.99 -20.66 -10.97
N ILE A 77 -2.70 -21.95 -10.72
CA ILE A 77 -3.34 -23.07 -11.40
C ILE A 77 -4.80 -23.12 -10.94
N LEU A 78 -5.72 -22.98 -11.90
CA LEU A 78 -7.15 -23.00 -11.63
C LEU A 78 -7.64 -24.40 -11.24
N PRO A 79 -8.60 -24.51 -10.29
CA PRO A 79 -9.32 -25.76 -10.08
C PRO A 79 -10.18 -26.08 -11.30
N TYR A 80 -10.29 -27.34 -11.66
CA TYR A 80 -11.08 -27.77 -12.80
C TYR A 80 -12.31 -28.56 -12.37
N PRO A 81 -13.51 -28.38 -12.97
CA PRO A 81 -13.82 -27.44 -14.05
C PRO A 81 -14.02 -26.00 -13.55
N VAL A 82 -13.69 -25.04 -14.40
CA VAL A 82 -13.95 -23.63 -14.18
C VAL A 82 -15.39 -23.32 -14.58
N PRO A 83 -16.18 -22.54 -13.79
CA PRO A 83 -17.52 -22.10 -14.16
C PRO A 83 -17.57 -21.33 -15.49
N GLU A 84 -18.70 -21.43 -16.23
CA GLU A 84 -18.88 -20.72 -17.51
C GLU A 84 -18.84 -19.18 -17.36
N ASP A 85 -19.26 -18.68 -16.19
CA ASP A 85 -19.27 -17.25 -15.84
C ASP A 85 -18.04 -16.79 -15.08
N PHE A 86 -16.93 -17.53 -15.19
CA PHE A 86 -15.69 -17.21 -14.51
C PHE A 86 -15.14 -15.85 -14.95
N PRO A 87 -14.96 -14.89 -14.03
CA PRO A 87 -14.59 -13.51 -14.36
C PRO A 87 -13.08 -13.31 -14.64
N GLY A 88 -12.28 -14.38 -14.75
CA GLY A 88 -10.87 -14.32 -15.15
C GLY A 88 -9.86 -14.17 -14.02
N PHE A 89 -10.27 -14.14 -12.76
CA PHE A 89 -9.34 -14.07 -11.61
C PHE A 89 -9.65 -15.15 -10.56
N ALA A 90 -8.60 -15.78 -10.04
CA ALA A 90 -8.72 -16.98 -9.21
C ALA A 90 -9.48 -16.77 -7.91
N GLY A 91 -9.43 -15.59 -7.33
CA GLY A 91 -10.15 -15.25 -6.10
C GLY A 91 -11.68 -15.34 -6.22
N ALA A 92 -12.23 -15.25 -7.44
CA ALA A 92 -13.65 -15.47 -7.68
C ALA A 92 -14.10 -16.92 -7.40
N LEU A 93 -13.17 -17.87 -7.45
CA LEU A 93 -13.40 -19.26 -7.08
C LEU A 93 -13.20 -19.54 -5.59
N GLY A 94 -12.85 -18.52 -4.84
CA GLY A 94 -12.61 -18.55 -3.40
C GLY A 94 -11.17 -18.19 -3.03
N ILE A 95 -11.00 -17.47 -1.93
CA ILE A 95 -9.71 -16.98 -1.45
C ILE A 95 -8.65 -18.11 -1.26
N ASN A 96 -9.09 -19.31 -0.93
CA ASN A 96 -8.19 -20.42 -0.72
C ASN A 96 -7.46 -20.86 -1.99
N VAL A 97 -8.02 -20.61 -3.17
CA VAL A 97 -7.38 -20.97 -4.45
C VAL A 97 -6.02 -20.29 -4.59
N LEU A 98 -5.92 -19.01 -4.22
CA LEU A 98 -4.66 -18.27 -4.24
C LEU A 98 -3.70 -18.64 -3.10
N ARG A 99 -4.22 -19.17 -2.01
CA ARG A 99 -3.42 -19.51 -0.82
C ARG A 99 -2.85 -20.92 -0.85
N GLU A 100 -3.32 -21.78 -1.74
CA GLU A 100 -2.81 -23.13 -1.90
C GLU A 100 -1.44 -23.07 -2.61
N ALA A 101 -0.36 -23.28 -1.86
CA ALA A 101 1.01 -23.19 -2.36
C ALA A 101 1.30 -24.11 -3.55
N ASN A 102 0.65 -25.27 -3.64
CA ASN A 102 0.78 -26.21 -4.75
C ASN A 102 0.06 -25.77 -6.03
N ARG A 103 -0.69 -24.69 -6.00
CA ARG A 103 -1.33 -24.08 -7.18
C ARG A 103 -0.55 -22.90 -7.73
N ARG A 104 0.45 -22.41 -7.04
CA ARG A 104 1.24 -21.28 -7.49
C ARG A 104 2.38 -21.75 -8.40
N THR A 105 2.56 -21.03 -9.51
CA THR A 105 3.74 -21.11 -10.36
C THR A 105 4.44 -19.76 -10.34
N TRP A 106 5.77 -19.76 -10.21
CA TRP A 106 6.56 -18.54 -10.24
C TRP A 106 6.89 -18.15 -11.68
N GLN A 107 5.85 -17.76 -12.43
CA GLN A 107 5.97 -17.31 -13.81
C GLN A 107 5.18 -16.02 -14.02
N ASN A 108 5.63 -15.22 -14.98
CA ASN A 108 5.01 -13.97 -15.38
C ASN A 108 4.84 -13.00 -14.20
N CYS A 109 5.84 -12.94 -13.30
CA CYS A 109 5.74 -12.17 -12.06
C CYS A 109 5.70 -10.66 -12.29
N LEU A 110 6.29 -10.17 -13.38
CA LEU A 110 6.31 -8.75 -13.76
C LEU A 110 5.80 -8.60 -15.18
N PHE A 111 4.85 -7.68 -15.37
CA PHE A 111 4.29 -7.38 -16.70
C PHE A 111 3.81 -5.95 -16.81
N GLU A 112 3.67 -5.48 -18.05
CA GLU A 112 3.17 -4.14 -18.40
C GLU A 112 1.84 -4.26 -19.13
N VAL A 113 0.91 -3.34 -18.81
CA VAL A 113 -0.37 -3.24 -19.50
C VAL A 113 -0.61 -1.82 -20.02
N ASN A 114 -1.44 -1.72 -21.07
CA ASN A 114 -1.87 -0.45 -21.66
C ASN A 114 -3.11 0.13 -20.96
N ALA A 115 -3.61 1.25 -21.48
CA ALA A 115 -4.79 1.95 -20.94
C ALA A 115 -6.06 1.09 -20.94
N GLU A 116 -6.17 0.14 -21.86
CA GLU A 116 -7.28 -0.80 -22.01
C GLU A 116 -7.15 -2.03 -21.09
N GLY A 117 -6.02 -2.16 -20.38
CA GLY A 117 -5.72 -3.30 -19.50
C GLY A 117 -5.21 -4.54 -20.25
N GLU A 118 -4.79 -4.37 -21.49
CA GLU A 118 -4.18 -5.43 -22.29
C GLU A 118 -2.70 -5.52 -21.97
N THR A 119 -2.18 -6.73 -21.78
CA THR A 119 -0.76 -6.96 -21.53
C THR A 119 0.04 -6.69 -22.80
N ILE A 120 0.96 -5.71 -22.69
CA ILE A 120 1.83 -5.29 -23.80
C ILE A 120 3.23 -5.92 -23.72
N LYS A 121 3.63 -6.31 -22.50
CA LYS A 121 4.93 -6.95 -22.29
C LYS A 121 4.92 -7.79 -21.01
N VAL A 122 5.49 -8.98 -21.09
CA VAL A 122 5.77 -9.84 -19.94
C VAL A 122 7.28 -9.95 -19.77
N TRP A 123 7.76 -9.86 -18.54
CA TRP A 123 9.19 -9.90 -18.21
C TRP A 123 9.57 -11.28 -17.64
N ASP A 124 9.19 -12.34 -18.35
CA ASP A 124 9.38 -13.74 -17.96
C ASP A 124 10.85 -14.11 -17.69
N HIS A 125 11.78 -13.46 -18.38
CA HIS A 125 13.22 -13.62 -18.14
C HIS A 125 13.67 -13.19 -16.74
N LEU A 126 12.82 -12.41 -16.00
CA LEU A 126 13.04 -11.98 -14.62
C LEU A 126 12.31 -12.87 -13.59
N ASP A 127 11.58 -13.90 -14.01
CA ASP A 127 10.84 -14.77 -13.09
C ASP A 127 11.75 -15.46 -12.07
N HIS A 128 13.03 -15.69 -12.42
CA HIS A 128 14.02 -16.21 -11.51
C HIS A 128 14.20 -15.37 -10.24
N LEU A 129 13.84 -14.09 -10.25
CA LEU A 129 13.88 -13.22 -9.07
C LEU A 129 12.82 -13.61 -8.03
N CYS A 130 11.72 -14.21 -8.46
CA CYS A 130 10.61 -14.64 -7.61
C CYS A 130 10.61 -16.14 -7.34
N GLU A 131 11.28 -16.92 -8.19
CA GLU A 131 11.26 -18.38 -8.17
C GLU A 131 11.76 -18.96 -6.85
N GLY A 132 11.07 -19.99 -6.36
CA GLY A 132 11.44 -20.68 -5.13
C GLY A 132 11.12 -19.95 -3.83
N ALA A 133 10.35 -18.86 -3.88
CA ALA A 133 9.91 -18.17 -2.68
C ALA A 133 8.98 -19.05 -1.84
N ASP A 134 9.35 -19.30 -0.58
CA ASP A 134 8.51 -19.98 0.41
C ASP A 134 7.71 -18.93 1.20
N GLY A 135 6.87 -18.18 0.49
CA GLY A 135 6.11 -17.09 1.05
C GLY A 135 5.41 -16.24 -0.02
N PRO A 136 5.06 -15.00 0.29
CA PRO A 136 4.34 -14.14 -0.66
C PRO A 136 5.13 -13.81 -1.93
N GLY A 137 6.45 -13.66 -1.84
CA GLY A 137 7.30 -13.28 -2.98
C GLY A 137 7.44 -11.77 -3.12
N PRO A 138 7.33 -11.24 -4.36
CA PRO A 138 7.48 -9.81 -4.61
C PRO A 138 6.35 -9.00 -3.96
N GLU A 139 6.72 -7.83 -3.43
CA GLU A 139 5.85 -7.02 -2.58
C GLU A 139 5.55 -5.65 -3.16
N ARG A 140 6.57 -4.97 -3.71
CA ARG A 140 6.43 -3.57 -4.13
C ARG A 140 7.19 -3.28 -5.41
N ILE A 141 6.65 -2.37 -6.24
CA ILE A 141 7.36 -1.70 -7.33
C ILE A 141 7.37 -0.21 -7.04
N ARG A 142 8.54 0.41 -7.18
CA ARG A 142 8.69 1.87 -7.16
C ARG A 142 9.61 2.33 -8.28
N VAL A 143 9.40 3.54 -8.74
CA VAL A 143 10.31 4.22 -9.67
C VAL A 143 10.94 5.39 -8.93
N ASN A 144 12.26 5.52 -8.99
CA ASN A 144 12.93 6.68 -8.43
C ASN A 144 12.61 7.92 -9.29
N PRO A 145 11.85 8.90 -8.78
CA PRO A 145 11.46 10.06 -9.56
C PRO A 145 12.62 11.03 -9.84
N TYR A 146 13.71 10.92 -9.08
CA TYR A 146 14.91 11.75 -9.19
C TYR A 146 16.00 11.12 -10.07
N ASP A 147 15.82 9.85 -10.47
CA ASP A 147 16.72 9.16 -11.39
C ASP A 147 16.32 9.47 -12.84
N PRO A 148 17.22 10.08 -13.64
CA PRO A 148 16.94 10.36 -15.06
C PRO A 148 16.64 9.10 -15.88
N GLU A 149 17.19 7.95 -15.48
CA GLU A 149 16.94 6.65 -16.12
C GLU A 149 15.66 5.99 -15.63
N ARG A 150 15.01 6.56 -14.60
CA ARG A 150 13.73 6.08 -14.09
C ARG A 150 13.74 4.59 -13.75
N LYS A 151 14.83 4.09 -13.17
CA LYS A 151 15.00 2.69 -12.81
C LYS A 151 13.87 2.21 -11.90
N LEU A 152 13.49 0.97 -12.12
CA LEU A 152 12.48 0.28 -11.33
C LEU A 152 13.13 -0.40 -10.13
N TRP A 153 12.50 -0.26 -8.98
CA TRP A 153 12.89 -0.91 -7.75
C TRP A 153 11.81 -1.91 -7.35
N VAL A 154 12.16 -3.19 -7.33
CA VAL A 154 11.26 -4.28 -6.99
C VAL A 154 11.68 -4.89 -5.67
N VAL A 155 10.81 -4.81 -4.68
CA VAL A 155 11.06 -5.37 -3.34
C VAL A 155 10.54 -6.80 -3.30
N ASN A 156 11.41 -7.75 -2.93
CA ASN A 156 11.04 -9.14 -2.70
C ASN A 156 11.14 -9.48 -1.22
N GLN A 157 10.00 -9.44 -0.52
CA GLN A 157 9.96 -9.61 0.91
C GLN A 157 10.38 -11.01 1.37
N THR A 158 10.10 -12.06 0.57
CA THR A 158 10.38 -13.44 0.95
C THR A 158 11.84 -13.80 0.76
N HIS A 159 12.47 -13.26 -0.27
CA HIS A 159 13.90 -13.48 -0.51
C HIS A 159 14.80 -12.50 0.23
N HIS A 160 14.22 -11.52 0.93
CA HIS A 160 14.97 -10.47 1.65
C HIS A 160 15.83 -9.63 0.73
N GLU A 161 15.37 -9.44 -0.53
CA GLU A 161 16.12 -8.77 -1.59
C GLU A 161 15.35 -7.56 -2.15
N ILE A 162 16.12 -6.62 -2.69
CA ILE A 162 15.62 -5.49 -3.47
C ILE A 162 16.36 -5.49 -4.79
N HIS A 163 15.63 -5.53 -5.89
CA HIS A 163 16.16 -5.57 -7.24
C HIS A 163 16.00 -4.22 -7.93
N VAL A 164 17.05 -3.76 -8.59
CA VAL A 164 17.00 -2.57 -9.44
C VAL A 164 17.08 -3.01 -10.90
N ILE A 165 16.08 -2.63 -11.66
CA ILE A 165 15.87 -3.09 -13.03
C ILE A 165 15.85 -1.86 -13.94
N SER A 166 16.36 -1.97 -15.16
CA SER A 166 16.23 -0.92 -16.18
C SER A 166 14.77 -0.57 -16.40
N ASN A 167 14.45 0.69 -16.74
CA ASN A 167 13.06 1.12 -16.88
C ASN A 167 12.29 0.31 -17.92
N ASP A 168 12.96 -0.13 -18.99
CA ASP A 168 12.36 -0.97 -20.01
C ASP A 168 12.28 -2.46 -19.63
N GLY A 169 12.75 -2.84 -18.43
CA GLY A 169 12.75 -4.21 -17.91
C GLY A 169 13.75 -5.15 -18.58
N SER A 170 14.62 -4.66 -19.46
CA SER A 170 15.53 -5.51 -20.24
C SER A 170 16.73 -6.04 -19.43
N GLU A 171 17.07 -5.40 -18.32
CA GLU A 171 18.30 -5.69 -17.57
C GLU A 171 18.11 -5.58 -16.05
N LEU A 172 18.58 -6.59 -15.31
CA LEU A 172 18.77 -6.51 -13.87
C LEU A 172 20.08 -5.77 -13.58
N LEU A 173 20.00 -4.56 -13.04
CA LEU A 173 21.14 -3.68 -12.81
C LEU A 173 21.85 -3.92 -11.48
N ALA A 174 21.06 -4.22 -10.43
CA ALA A 174 21.59 -4.48 -9.09
C ALA A 174 20.63 -5.33 -8.26
N THR A 175 21.18 -6.00 -7.25
CA THR A 175 20.42 -6.66 -6.18
C THR A 175 21.05 -6.31 -4.85
N PHE A 176 20.23 -5.91 -3.89
CA PHE A 176 20.61 -5.62 -2.52
C PHE A 176 19.94 -6.62 -1.59
N GLY A 177 20.64 -7.02 -0.51
CA GLY A 177 20.26 -8.15 0.33
C GLY A 177 20.93 -9.44 -0.14
N GLU A 178 20.69 -10.52 0.56
CA GLU A 178 21.16 -11.86 0.21
C GLU A 178 19.99 -12.83 0.20
N ARG A 179 19.84 -13.56 -0.91
CA ARG A 179 18.68 -14.41 -1.17
C ARG A 179 18.46 -15.45 -0.09
N GLY A 180 17.32 -15.34 0.60
CA GLY A 180 16.91 -16.25 1.66
C GLY A 180 17.68 -16.09 2.98
N VAL A 181 18.49 -15.05 3.11
CA VAL A 181 19.26 -14.77 4.32
C VAL A 181 18.71 -13.51 5.01
N PRO A 182 17.81 -13.65 5.99
CA PRO A 182 17.35 -12.52 6.77
C PRO A 182 18.46 -11.99 7.68
N GLY A 183 18.48 -10.68 7.88
CA GLY A 183 19.40 -10.01 8.80
C GLY A 183 18.95 -8.61 9.12
N ASN A 184 19.68 -7.94 10.03
CA ASN A 184 19.38 -6.60 10.49
C ASN A 184 20.62 -5.68 10.54
N ASP A 185 21.57 -5.94 9.66
CA ASP A 185 22.77 -5.12 9.48
C ASP A 185 22.63 -4.15 8.28
N ALA A 186 23.74 -3.54 7.87
CA ALA A 186 23.79 -2.58 6.80
C ALA A 186 23.53 -3.17 5.39
N THR A 187 23.54 -4.48 5.23
CA THR A 187 23.48 -5.17 3.94
C THR A 187 22.40 -6.24 3.85
N HIS A 188 21.80 -6.62 4.98
CA HIS A 188 20.76 -7.64 5.04
C HIS A 188 19.45 -7.02 5.57
N TYR A 189 18.34 -7.54 5.08
CA TYR A 189 16.99 -7.11 5.43
C TYR A 189 16.19 -8.26 6.09
N GLY A 190 15.22 -7.87 6.89
CA GLY A 190 14.27 -8.78 7.52
C GLY A 190 12.88 -8.70 6.90
N SER A 191 12.72 -9.17 5.66
CA SER A 191 11.46 -9.08 4.92
C SER A 191 11.08 -7.62 4.57
N PRO A 192 11.85 -6.97 3.70
CA PRO A 192 11.61 -5.58 3.28
C PRO A 192 10.24 -5.44 2.60
N GLN A 193 9.60 -4.29 2.78
CA GLN A 193 8.23 -4.06 2.33
C GLN A 193 8.12 -2.96 1.28
N ASP A 194 8.93 -1.92 1.38
CA ASP A 194 8.83 -0.77 0.48
C ASP A 194 10.16 -0.03 0.34
N VAL A 195 10.27 0.82 -0.66
CA VAL A 195 11.38 1.74 -0.88
C VAL A 195 10.86 3.11 -1.27
N ALA A 196 11.47 4.18 -0.74
CA ALA A 196 11.17 5.55 -1.14
C ALA A 196 12.45 6.36 -1.35
N PHE A 197 12.31 7.46 -2.06
CA PHE A 197 13.41 8.28 -2.52
C PHE A 197 13.23 9.72 -2.03
N MET A 198 14.31 10.29 -1.53
CA MET A 198 14.32 11.69 -1.12
C MET A 198 14.90 12.60 -2.21
N PRO A 199 14.47 13.87 -2.26
CA PRO A 199 14.98 14.82 -3.25
C PRO A 199 16.51 15.04 -3.22
N ASP A 200 17.12 14.80 -2.07
CA ASP A 200 18.58 14.93 -1.87
C ASP A 200 19.37 13.68 -2.27
N GLY A 201 18.69 12.67 -2.83
CA GLY A 201 19.30 11.44 -3.34
C GLY A 201 19.33 10.30 -2.33
N ARG A 202 18.92 10.50 -1.07
CA ARG A 202 18.83 9.40 -0.10
C ARG A 202 17.75 8.40 -0.50
N ILE A 203 18.03 7.14 -0.20
CA ILE A 203 17.14 6.00 -0.44
C ILE A 203 16.74 5.42 0.91
N LEU A 204 15.44 5.26 1.12
CA LEU A 204 14.86 4.76 2.35
C LEU A 204 14.25 3.38 2.09
N ILE A 205 14.59 2.39 2.90
CA ILE A 205 14.05 1.03 2.79
C ILE A 205 13.24 0.70 4.04
N ALA A 206 11.96 0.40 3.84
CA ALA A 206 11.10 -0.14 4.89
C ALA A 206 11.46 -1.60 5.14
N ASP A 207 12.29 -1.85 6.13
CA ASP A 207 12.72 -3.19 6.53
C ASP A 207 11.76 -3.71 7.62
N GLY A 208 10.60 -4.19 7.16
CA GLY A 208 9.34 -4.17 7.91
C GLY A 208 9.00 -5.36 8.76
N LEU A 209 8.81 -6.57 8.17
CA LEU A 209 8.10 -7.63 8.91
C LEU A 209 8.91 -8.28 10.03
N LEU A 210 10.23 -8.32 9.93
CA LEU A 210 11.09 -8.93 10.95
C LEU A 210 11.90 -7.91 11.76
N ASN A 211 12.25 -6.75 11.16
CA ASN A 211 13.16 -5.80 11.80
C ASN A 211 12.48 -4.52 12.30
N ASN A 212 11.35 -4.10 11.71
CA ASN A 212 10.60 -2.90 12.11
C ASN A 212 11.46 -1.61 12.16
N ARG A 213 12.31 -1.42 11.14
CA ARG A 213 13.18 -0.25 10.97
C ARG A 213 13.07 0.31 9.56
N VAL A 214 13.43 1.57 9.39
CA VAL A 214 13.70 2.17 8.09
C VAL A 214 15.20 2.37 7.96
N VAL A 215 15.80 1.77 6.94
CA VAL A 215 17.23 1.88 6.66
C VAL A 215 17.45 3.02 5.69
N VAL A 216 18.50 3.81 5.93
CA VAL A 216 18.84 5.01 5.17
C VAL A 216 20.15 4.78 4.43
N TYR A 217 20.12 4.99 3.12
CA TYR A 217 21.30 4.94 2.26
C TYR A 217 21.49 6.25 1.50
N ASP A 218 22.70 6.52 1.04
CA ASP A 218 22.93 7.53 0.02
C ASP A 218 22.56 7.02 -1.40
N SER A 219 22.72 7.86 -2.42
CA SER A 219 22.39 7.52 -3.81
C SER A 219 23.26 6.40 -4.41
N GLU A 220 24.37 6.06 -3.78
CA GLU A 220 25.30 4.99 -4.16
C GLU A 220 25.09 3.70 -3.33
N MET A 221 24.03 3.68 -2.50
CA MET A 221 23.71 2.57 -1.57
C MET A 221 24.77 2.37 -0.46
N ASN A 222 25.48 3.41 -0.07
CA ASN A 222 26.26 3.37 1.17
C ASN A 222 25.33 3.60 2.36
N TYR A 223 25.45 2.73 3.36
CA TYR A 223 24.65 2.83 4.58
C TYR A 223 25.00 4.13 5.35
N LEU A 224 23.98 4.91 5.67
CA LEU A 224 24.09 6.12 6.47
C LEU A 224 23.61 5.92 7.90
N GLY A 225 22.49 5.19 8.08
CA GLY A 225 21.88 4.99 9.38
C GLY A 225 20.53 4.28 9.28
N GLU A 226 19.80 4.27 10.38
CA GLU A 226 18.46 3.71 10.47
C GLU A 226 17.64 4.41 11.53
N PHE A 227 16.31 4.31 11.43
CA PHE A 227 15.40 4.78 12.47
C PHE A 227 14.19 3.84 12.61
N GLY A 228 13.50 3.96 13.73
CA GLY A 228 12.43 3.04 14.10
C GLY A 228 12.96 1.80 14.84
N SER A 229 12.07 1.11 15.50
CA SER A 229 12.33 -0.15 16.20
C SER A 229 11.03 -0.83 16.56
N GLU A 230 11.08 -2.09 16.96
CA GLU A 230 9.89 -2.80 17.43
C GLU A 230 9.28 -2.17 18.68
N GLY A 231 7.96 -1.98 18.71
CA GLY A 231 7.23 -1.49 19.86
C GLY A 231 5.95 -0.71 19.53
N ASP A 232 5.32 -0.14 20.56
CA ASP A 232 4.11 0.70 20.48
C ASP A 232 4.37 2.15 20.91
N GLY A 233 5.61 2.50 21.22
CA GLY A 233 6.00 3.85 21.63
C GLY A 233 6.15 4.83 20.46
N PRO A 234 6.43 6.10 20.73
CA PRO A 234 6.70 7.09 19.70
C PRO A 234 7.85 6.65 18.77
N GLY A 235 7.57 6.61 17.46
CA GLY A 235 8.55 6.19 16.46
C GLY A 235 8.87 4.70 16.45
N GLN A 236 8.10 3.88 17.15
CA GLN A 236 8.19 2.44 17.12
C GLN A 236 7.10 1.83 16.24
N PHE A 237 7.29 0.58 15.82
CA PHE A 237 6.43 -0.14 14.90
C PHE A 237 6.20 -1.59 15.33
N LYS A 238 5.06 -2.14 14.97
CA LYS A 238 4.80 -3.59 15.03
C LYS A 238 5.03 -4.26 13.69
N THR A 239 4.66 -3.58 12.61
CA THR A 239 4.80 -4.10 11.25
C THR A 239 4.83 -2.94 10.26
N ILE A 240 6.03 -2.50 9.89
CA ILE A 240 6.15 -1.53 8.80
C ILE A 240 5.67 -2.17 7.50
N HIS A 241 4.85 -1.46 6.73
CA HIS A 241 4.32 -1.99 5.48
C HIS A 241 4.58 -1.08 4.26
N SER A 242 4.45 0.22 4.40
CA SER A 242 4.73 1.15 3.32
C SER A 242 5.34 2.43 3.85
N LEU A 243 6.05 3.14 2.98
CA LEU A 243 6.61 4.44 3.30
C LEU A 243 6.53 5.40 2.12
N ALA A 244 6.38 6.69 2.41
CA ALA A 244 6.38 7.74 1.41
C ALA A 244 7.13 8.97 1.92
N VAL A 245 7.67 9.74 0.98
CA VAL A 245 8.33 11.02 1.25
C VAL A 245 7.39 12.15 0.86
N GLY A 246 7.31 13.17 1.69
CA GLY A 246 6.49 14.34 1.47
C GLY A 246 7.25 15.65 1.66
N PRO A 247 6.55 16.79 1.54
CA PRO A 247 7.15 18.11 1.62
C PRO A 247 7.95 18.36 2.90
N GLY A 248 9.05 19.07 2.77
CA GLY A 248 9.91 19.43 3.88
C GLY A 248 10.73 18.28 4.46
N GLY A 249 10.99 17.23 3.67
CA GLY A 249 11.76 16.07 4.11
C GLY A 249 11.03 15.19 5.13
N ARG A 250 9.71 15.24 5.15
CA ARG A 250 8.90 14.32 5.97
C ARG A 250 8.87 12.94 5.37
N VAL A 251 8.94 11.95 6.25
CA VAL A 251 8.79 10.53 5.91
C VAL A 251 7.59 9.99 6.66
N PHE A 252 6.67 9.39 5.92
CA PHE A 252 5.45 8.78 6.41
C PHE A 252 5.62 7.27 6.34
N VAL A 253 5.46 6.58 7.45
CA VAL A 253 5.65 5.13 7.55
C VAL A 253 4.40 4.50 8.13
N THR A 254 3.77 3.59 7.37
CA THR A 254 2.59 2.86 7.86
C THR A 254 2.98 1.75 8.81
N ASP A 255 2.29 1.67 9.95
CA ASP A 255 2.38 0.59 10.93
C ASP A 255 1.13 -0.28 10.86
N ARG A 256 1.18 -1.32 10.02
CA ARG A 256 0.03 -2.15 9.67
C ARG A 256 -0.63 -2.84 10.86
N SER A 257 0.15 -3.29 11.83
CA SER A 257 -0.34 -4.09 12.97
C SER A 257 -0.26 -3.38 14.31
N GLY A 258 0.32 -2.18 14.34
CA GLY A 258 0.48 -1.38 15.54
C GLY A 258 -0.71 -0.45 15.79
N THR A 259 -0.70 0.19 16.93
CA THR A 259 -1.69 1.22 17.32
C THR A 259 -1.34 2.60 16.75
N ASN A 260 -0.13 2.76 16.22
CA ASN A 260 0.39 4.04 15.75
C ASN A 260 -0.15 4.45 14.36
N GLY A 261 -0.61 3.49 13.57
CA GLY A 261 -1.19 3.73 12.24
C GLY A 261 -0.18 4.26 11.24
N VAL A 262 0.11 5.56 11.26
CA VAL A 262 1.19 6.20 10.48
C VAL A 262 2.09 6.97 11.41
N ASN A 263 3.38 6.68 11.37
CA ASN A 263 4.41 7.46 12.05
C ASN A 263 5.04 8.45 11.07
N LEU A 264 5.14 9.71 11.50
CA LEU A 264 5.77 10.80 10.76
C LEU A 264 7.15 11.10 11.36
N PHE A 265 8.13 11.17 10.49
CA PHE A 265 9.50 11.57 10.82
C PHE A 265 9.91 12.75 9.95
N ARG A 266 10.88 13.50 10.42
CA ARG A 266 11.50 14.58 9.68
C ARG A 266 12.99 14.34 9.52
N ALA A 267 13.47 14.53 8.28
CA ALA A 267 14.90 14.58 8.01
C ALA A 267 15.54 15.77 8.75
N THR A 268 16.74 15.58 9.22
CA THR A 268 17.56 16.64 9.86
C THR A 268 18.74 17.05 8.95
N ASP A 269 19.56 17.98 9.41
CA ASP A 269 20.79 18.37 8.71
C ASP A 269 21.83 17.23 8.70
N ASP A 270 21.74 16.27 9.64
CA ASP A 270 22.53 15.04 9.58
C ASP A 270 21.78 14.01 8.71
N PRO A 271 22.36 13.58 7.58
CA PRO A 271 21.70 12.70 6.65
C PRO A 271 21.33 11.32 7.24
N ALA A 272 21.97 10.91 8.32
CA ALA A 272 21.69 9.66 9.02
C ALA A 272 20.52 9.77 10.00
N VAL A 273 20.09 10.99 10.37
CA VAL A 273 19.18 11.23 11.50
C VAL A 273 17.82 11.69 11.02
N PHE A 274 16.80 10.96 11.48
CA PHE A 274 15.40 11.31 11.30
C PHE A 274 14.74 11.47 12.68
N GLU A 275 14.08 12.61 12.90
CA GLU A 275 13.38 12.90 14.14
C GLU A 275 11.92 12.53 14.06
N PHE A 276 11.42 11.79 15.04
CA PHE A 276 10.00 11.49 15.15
C PHE A 276 9.19 12.77 15.42
N GLU A 277 8.15 13.02 14.59
CA GLU A 277 7.25 14.16 14.79
C GLU A 277 5.97 13.75 15.54
N ARG A 278 5.28 12.73 15.06
CA ARG A 278 4.00 12.26 15.62
C ARG A 278 3.55 10.94 15.04
N SER A 279 2.53 10.34 15.66
CA SER A 279 1.75 9.24 15.08
C SER A 279 0.32 9.66 14.78
N ILE A 280 -0.26 9.09 13.74
CA ILE A 280 -1.67 9.22 13.35
C ILE A 280 -2.27 7.82 13.41
N GLY A 281 -2.77 7.42 14.58
CA GLY A 281 -3.23 6.05 14.83
C GLY A 281 -4.73 5.86 14.58
N ALA A 282 -5.56 6.61 15.26
CA ALA A 282 -7.01 6.45 15.14
C ALA A 282 -7.55 7.33 13.98
N PRO A 283 -8.49 6.83 13.16
CA PRO A 283 -9.21 5.57 13.28
C PRO A 283 -8.68 4.44 12.36
N LEU A 284 -7.38 4.41 12.06
CA LEU A 284 -6.78 3.37 11.20
C LEU A 284 -6.82 2.00 11.88
N THR A 285 -7.07 0.96 11.09
CA THR A 285 -7.18 -0.42 11.58
C THR A 285 -6.06 -1.31 11.07
N LEU A 286 -5.82 -1.27 9.75
CA LEU A 286 -4.78 -2.04 9.06
C LEU A 286 -4.31 -1.21 7.85
N PRO A 287 -3.55 -0.12 8.06
CA PRO A 287 -3.06 0.71 6.97
C PRO A 287 -2.05 -0.08 6.12
N LEU A 288 -2.26 -0.10 4.80
CA LEU A 288 -1.44 -0.88 3.87
C LEU A 288 -0.52 0.01 3.06
N ASP A 289 -1.05 0.83 2.18
CA ASP A 289 -0.26 1.66 1.28
C ASP A 289 -0.59 3.14 1.44
N ILE A 290 0.35 4.01 1.08
CA ILE A 290 0.26 5.46 1.29
C ILE A 290 0.76 6.23 0.07
N ILE A 291 0.00 7.24 -0.34
CA ILE A 291 0.44 8.29 -1.26
C ILE A 291 0.40 9.63 -0.52
N VAL A 292 1.50 10.37 -0.57
CA VAL A 292 1.64 11.71 0.03
C VAL A 292 1.66 12.75 -1.09
N ASN A 293 0.83 13.77 -0.98
CA ASN A 293 0.72 14.90 -1.90
C ASN A 293 1.40 16.15 -1.31
N GLU A 294 1.21 17.31 -1.93
CA GLU A 294 1.71 18.61 -1.44
C GLU A 294 1.14 18.98 -0.06
N ASN A 295 -0.15 18.69 0.19
CA ASN A 295 -0.89 19.21 1.35
C ASN A 295 -1.53 18.13 2.22
N ASP A 296 -1.58 16.88 1.76
CA ASP A 296 -2.27 15.78 2.43
C ASP A 296 -1.71 14.41 2.01
N PHE A 297 -2.32 13.36 2.53
CA PHE A 297 -1.95 12.01 2.16
C PHE A 297 -3.17 11.08 2.17
N TRP A 298 -3.12 10.07 1.31
CA TRP A 298 -4.11 9.03 1.19
C TRP A 298 -3.56 7.69 1.65
N ILE A 299 -4.41 6.92 2.31
CA ILE A 299 -4.08 5.58 2.81
C ILE A 299 -5.17 4.60 2.41
N THR A 300 -4.77 3.38 2.05
CA THR A 300 -5.67 2.23 2.03
C THR A 300 -5.68 1.57 3.42
N ASP A 301 -6.88 1.36 3.98
CA ASP A 301 -7.08 0.75 5.29
C ASP A 301 -7.97 -0.49 5.16
N LEU A 302 -7.44 -1.65 5.50
CA LEU A 302 -8.10 -2.94 5.24
C LEU A 302 -9.28 -3.24 6.18
N GLY A 303 -9.29 -2.71 7.41
CA GLY A 303 -10.33 -3.05 8.37
C GLY A 303 -11.74 -2.88 7.82
N PRO A 304 -12.23 -1.67 7.55
CA PRO A 304 -13.44 -1.42 6.80
C PRO A 304 -13.25 -1.35 5.27
N LEU A 305 -12.11 -1.68 4.74
CA LEU A 305 -11.68 -1.53 3.34
C LEU A 305 -12.08 -0.19 2.72
N ARG A 306 -11.18 0.76 2.83
CA ARG A 306 -11.44 2.14 2.47
C ARG A 306 -10.20 2.88 2.04
N PHE A 307 -10.39 3.98 1.33
CA PHE A 307 -9.42 5.04 1.18
C PHE A 307 -9.72 6.15 2.19
N ILE A 308 -8.69 6.65 2.85
CA ILE A 308 -8.80 7.76 3.81
C ILE A 308 -7.80 8.84 3.43
N ASN A 309 -8.28 10.07 3.34
CA ASN A 309 -7.47 11.26 3.17
C ASN A 309 -7.27 11.98 4.51
N PHE A 310 -6.04 12.28 4.83
CA PHE A 310 -5.66 13.04 6.03
C PHE A 310 -4.87 14.30 5.65
N ASP A 311 -5.06 15.37 6.41
CA ASP A 311 -4.05 16.43 6.45
C ASP A 311 -2.80 15.98 7.25
N PHE A 312 -1.71 16.75 7.20
CA PHE A 312 -0.47 16.43 7.92
C PHE A 312 -0.58 16.58 9.45
N PHE A 313 -1.72 17.07 9.96
CA PHE A 313 -2.01 17.13 11.41
C PHE A 313 -2.75 15.88 11.88
N GLY A 314 -3.24 15.04 10.97
CA GLY A 314 -4.00 13.83 11.26
C GLY A 314 -5.51 14.03 11.29
N ASN A 315 -6.01 15.17 10.80
CA ASN A 315 -7.44 15.35 10.63
C ASN A 315 -7.89 14.65 9.35
N ILE A 316 -8.98 13.88 9.43
CA ILE A 316 -9.57 13.23 8.27
C ILE A 316 -10.27 14.28 7.42
N LYS A 317 -9.86 14.41 6.17
CA LYS A 317 -10.50 15.26 5.17
C LYS A 317 -11.65 14.53 4.50
N TYR A 318 -11.41 13.28 4.08
CA TYR A 318 -12.39 12.47 3.38
C TYR A 318 -12.15 10.98 3.56
N THR A 319 -13.21 10.18 3.42
CA THR A 319 -13.15 8.72 3.41
C THR A 319 -14.21 8.17 2.45
N TRP A 320 -13.85 7.17 1.65
CA TRP A 320 -14.82 6.40 0.90
C TRP A 320 -14.54 4.89 1.00
N LEU A 321 -15.60 4.11 0.98
CA LEU A 321 -15.53 2.66 1.10
C LEU A 321 -15.30 2.03 -0.28
N VAL A 322 -14.42 1.04 -0.33
CA VAL A 322 -14.20 0.23 -1.53
C VAL A 322 -15.21 -0.91 -1.53
N PRO A 323 -15.92 -1.18 -2.65
CA PRO A 323 -16.84 -2.31 -2.75
C PRO A 323 -16.13 -3.65 -2.47
N ARG A 324 -16.83 -4.57 -1.82
CA ARG A 324 -16.37 -5.95 -1.58
C ARG A 324 -17.09 -6.98 -2.44
N GLU A 325 -18.17 -6.58 -3.08
CA GLU A 325 -19.02 -7.46 -3.86
C GLU A 325 -18.44 -7.70 -5.25
N LEU A 326 -18.35 -8.97 -5.66
CA LEU A 326 -17.91 -9.34 -6.99
C LEU A 326 -18.95 -8.99 -8.06
N PRO A 327 -18.58 -8.71 -9.32
CA PRO A 327 -17.21 -8.90 -9.87
C PRO A 327 -16.24 -7.76 -9.58
N ASP A 328 -16.68 -6.57 -9.17
CA ASP A 328 -15.85 -5.37 -9.07
C ASP A 328 -15.29 -5.11 -7.66
N GLY A 329 -15.64 -5.96 -6.68
CA GLY A 329 -15.18 -5.82 -5.31
C GLY A 329 -13.74 -6.28 -5.09
N TYR A 330 -13.18 -5.81 -3.99
CA TYR A 330 -11.85 -6.17 -3.47
C TYR A 330 -11.95 -6.94 -2.16
N LEU A 331 -10.96 -7.78 -1.90
CA LEU A 331 -10.72 -8.25 -0.54
C LEU A 331 -9.80 -7.29 0.21
N GLU A 332 -8.76 -6.80 -0.47
CA GLU A 332 -7.89 -5.72 0.02
C GLU A 332 -7.42 -4.85 -1.15
N VAL A 333 -7.13 -3.59 -0.89
CA VAL A 333 -6.33 -2.74 -1.78
C VAL A 333 -4.93 -2.71 -1.20
N HIS A 334 -4.10 -3.65 -1.63
CA HIS A 334 -2.76 -3.88 -1.09
C HIS A 334 -1.78 -2.77 -1.48
N SER A 335 -1.88 -2.33 -2.73
CA SER A 335 -1.16 -1.17 -3.22
C SER A 335 -2.04 -0.37 -4.16
N PHE A 336 -1.74 0.92 -4.30
CA PHE A 336 -2.43 1.79 -5.24
C PHE A 336 -1.50 2.83 -5.85
N THR A 337 -1.86 3.31 -7.03
CA THR A 337 -1.13 4.34 -7.76
C THR A 337 -2.09 5.17 -8.59
N VAL A 338 -1.66 6.37 -8.96
CA VAL A 338 -2.42 7.28 -9.82
C VAL A 338 -1.55 7.67 -11.01
N ASP A 339 -2.12 7.63 -12.20
CA ASP A 339 -1.43 8.07 -13.41
C ASP A 339 -1.53 9.60 -13.60
N PRO A 340 -0.78 10.19 -14.54
CA PRO A 340 -0.84 11.64 -14.80
C PRO A 340 -2.20 12.18 -15.23
N ASP A 341 -3.12 11.34 -15.70
CA ASP A 341 -4.49 11.71 -16.07
C ASP A 341 -5.47 11.62 -14.88
N GLY A 342 -4.98 11.21 -13.71
CA GLY A 342 -5.78 11.07 -12.49
C GLY A 342 -6.54 9.75 -12.38
N ASN A 343 -6.29 8.77 -13.24
CA ASN A 343 -6.86 7.45 -13.07
C ASN A 343 -6.18 6.73 -11.90
N LEU A 344 -7.00 6.14 -11.04
CA LEU A 344 -6.56 5.38 -9.88
C LEU A 344 -6.51 3.88 -10.22
N TYR A 345 -5.45 3.23 -9.79
CA TYR A 345 -5.26 1.78 -9.93
C TYR A 345 -5.03 1.15 -8.57
N GLY A 346 -5.70 0.03 -8.30
CA GLY A 346 -5.54 -0.73 -7.06
C GLY A 346 -5.22 -2.19 -7.32
N GLY A 347 -4.22 -2.72 -6.64
CA GLY A 347 -3.83 -4.13 -6.67
C GLY A 347 -4.41 -4.90 -5.50
N ASP A 348 -4.97 -6.10 -5.76
CA ASP A 348 -5.48 -7.02 -4.75
C ASP A 348 -4.67 -8.32 -4.77
N ASN A 349 -3.88 -8.52 -3.73
CA ASN A 349 -3.06 -9.71 -3.62
C ASN A 349 -3.83 -10.94 -3.12
N GLN A 350 -5.05 -10.77 -2.61
CA GLN A 350 -5.89 -11.84 -2.07
C GLN A 350 -6.87 -12.39 -3.11
N TYR A 351 -7.34 -11.55 -4.05
CA TYR A 351 -8.18 -11.99 -5.16
C TYR A 351 -7.40 -12.22 -6.45
N GLY A 352 -6.16 -11.74 -6.55
CA GLY A 352 -5.35 -11.87 -7.75
C GLY A 352 -5.89 -11.01 -8.89
N ARG A 353 -6.01 -9.72 -8.65
CA ARG A 353 -6.54 -8.77 -9.63
C ARG A 353 -6.00 -7.36 -9.41
N THR A 354 -6.04 -6.60 -10.48
CA THR A 354 -5.87 -5.15 -10.46
C THR A 354 -7.07 -4.50 -11.12
N GLN A 355 -7.54 -3.38 -10.58
CA GLN A 355 -8.64 -2.61 -11.16
C GLN A 355 -8.21 -1.19 -11.44
N LYS A 356 -8.77 -0.63 -12.53
CA LYS A 356 -8.71 0.78 -12.88
C LYS A 356 -9.99 1.48 -12.44
N PHE A 357 -9.84 2.68 -11.91
CA PHE A 357 -10.91 3.60 -11.59
C PHE A 357 -10.65 4.90 -12.32
N ILE A 358 -11.67 5.48 -12.94
CA ILE A 358 -11.61 6.78 -13.59
C ILE A 358 -12.36 7.82 -12.76
N PRO A 359 -11.91 9.09 -12.70
CA PRO A 359 -12.66 10.14 -12.05
C PRO A 359 -14.08 10.25 -12.64
N LYS A 360 -15.09 10.36 -11.77
CA LYS A 360 -16.45 10.66 -12.22
C LYS A 360 -16.51 12.04 -12.88
N PRO A 361 -17.35 12.25 -13.91
CA PRO A 361 -17.41 13.52 -14.63
C PRO A 361 -17.74 14.75 -13.77
N ASP A 362 -18.43 14.52 -12.65
CA ASP A 362 -18.87 15.53 -11.68
C ASP A 362 -18.15 15.41 -10.33
N ALA A 363 -17.05 14.65 -10.28
CA ALA A 363 -16.26 14.52 -9.07
C ALA A 363 -15.68 15.89 -8.66
N ASP A 364 -15.74 16.18 -7.37
CA ASP A 364 -15.00 17.30 -6.81
C ASP A 364 -13.49 17.01 -6.91
N PRO A 365 -12.72 17.85 -7.61
CA PRO A 365 -11.28 17.63 -7.77
C PRO A 365 -10.51 17.52 -6.44
N GLU A 366 -10.99 18.18 -5.38
CA GLU A 366 -10.36 18.12 -4.05
C GLU A 366 -10.51 16.74 -3.37
N LEU A 367 -11.40 15.88 -3.91
CA LEU A 367 -11.60 14.52 -3.40
C LEU A 367 -10.84 13.46 -4.21
N LEU A 368 -10.19 13.84 -5.29
CA LEU A 368 -9.38 12.94 -6.11
C LEU A 368 -8.00 12.74 -5.46
N ILE A 369 -7.43 11.56 -5.69
CA ILE A 369 -6.07 11.24 -5.26
C ILE A 369 -5.13 11.81 -6.31
N GLU A 370 -4.29 12.74 -5.92
CA GLU A 370 -3.23 13.28 -6.78
C GLU A 370 -2.03 12.33 -6.86
N PRO A 371 -1.23 12.39 -7.92
CA PRO A 371 0.04 11.67 -7.99
C PRO A 371 0.93 11.97 -6.77
N PRO A 372 1.84 11.04 -6.42
CA PRO A 372 2.77 11.23 -5.31
C PRO A 372 3.57 12.53 -5.44
N TRP A 373 3.79 13.18 -4.30
CA TRP A 373 4.65 14.36 -4.25
C TRP A 373 6.05 14.05 -4.76
N VAL A 374 6.53 14.88 -5.67
CA VAL A 374 7.89 14.85 -6.17
C VAL A 374 8.52 16.20 -5.85
N GLY A 375 9.50 16.23 -4.96
CA GLY A 375 10.19 17.45 -4.55
C GLY A 375 10.76 18.21 -5.75
N GLN A 376 10.71 19.54 -5.66
CA GLN A 376 11.37 20.46 -6.63
C GLN A 376 12.81 20.69 -6.22
#